data_1cc7492a9371b11451d2a97757fe9f23
#
_entry.id   1cc7492a9371b11451d2a97757fe9f23
#
_cell.length_a   1.000
_cell.length_b   1.000
_cell.length_c   1.000
_cell.angle_alpha   90.00
_cell.angle_beta   90.00
_cell.angle_gamma   90.00
#
_symmetry.space_group_name_H-M   'P 1'
#
loop_
_entity.id
_entity.type
_entity.pdbx_description
1 polymer ?
#
loop_
_entity_poly.entity_id
_entity_poly.type
_entity_poly.pdbx_seq_one_letter_code
_entity_poly.pdbx_strand_id
1 'polypeptide(L)'
;MYIAVVMRTLFSVCVPLFMLLTGYLMSKKELSKKYYSGITKTLVVFVISTLACMIYKNIAQGDIFNLKSFILGTLDFTGSNYSWYIEMYIGLFLLAPFLNLAYGKLKNKKQKQVLLITVVFLTIVPSLFNIFNFGSLDWWTNPTSSDEFQKLVPSWWQGFYPVAYYFVGCYIREYGLKMKTRTMLILFVFSLFLFSTFNFFRSYGTTFKSGTYIYWYGFEPFVLSVLLFLLIKRIKTENMPKAAKVVLWKISDLALGIYLISFIFDSIVYPILCEKVILMPDRLPFYFVTVPIVFVLSAAASFIMNLVAKILIDGFKSAVKMVRDLRSKPDKGKYQHIIFAVLMALAIGFSLWKCYYGFGGNDESFYLTIPHRLTLGYSLLGDEWHLTQLSGFLLLPFVWLYTTITQSTVGIILAARIFYVICHAVVVCIIYSRLKKYGYFTVFGCVLYFLFTPFDIMALSYNTMGLDLIALTGVLIQKNCRS
;
A
#
# COMPACT_ATOMS: atom_id res chain seq x y z
N MET A 1 -33.31 17.49 -11.95
CA MET A 1 -32.87 16.09 -12.14
C MET A 1 -31.96 15.91 -13.37
N TYR A 2 -32.34 16.30 -14.60
CA TYR A 2 -31.51 16.09 -15.81
C TYR A 2 -30.10 16.68 -15.69
N ILE A 3 -29.95 17.92 -15.24
CA ILE A 3 -28.65 18.58 -15.06
C ILE A 3 -27.74 17.79 -14.08
N ALA A 4 -28.30 17.24 -13.02
CA ALA A 4 -27.53 16.41 -12.08
C ALA A 4 -27.00 15.12 -12.75
N VAL A 5 -27.80 14.51 -13.63
CA VAL A 5 -27.38 13.35 -14.43
C VAL A 5 -26.28 13.73 -15.42
N VAL A 6 -26.40 14.89 -16.09
CA VAL A 6 -25.35 15.41 -16.99
C VAL A 6 -24.04 15.61 -16.24
N MET A 7 -24.08 16.23 -15.07
CA MET A 7 -22.87 16.45 -14.23
C MET A 7 -22.25 15.12 -13.79
N ARG A 8 -23.07 14.16 -13.35
CA ARG A 8 -22.58 12.83 -12.97
C ARG A 8 -21.92 12.10 -14.14
N THR A 9 -22.56 12.13 -15.32
CA THR A 9 -22.01 11.53 -16.54
C THR A 9 -20.72 12.22 -16.96
N LEU A 10 -20.66 13.55 -16.87
CA LEU A 10 -19.45 14.31 -17.18
C LEU A 10 -18.29 13.94 -16.24
N PHE A 11 -18.51 13.89 -14.93
CA PHE A 11 -17.44 13.65 -13.95
C PHE A 11 -17.01 12.18 -13.87
N SER A 12 -17.71 11.25 -14.53
CA SER A 12 -17.23 9.85 -14.65
C SER A 12 -15.88 9.72 -15.36
N VAL A 13 -15.43 10.76 -16.08
CA VAL A 13 -14.17 10.82 -16.82
C VAL A 13 -12.92 11.03 -15.92
N CYS A 14 -13.07 11.36 -14.63
CA CYS A 14 -11.97 11.78 -13.76
C CYS A 14 -10.85 10.73 -13.71
N VAL A 15 -11.16 9.49 -13.40
CA VAL A 15 -10.17 8.38 -13.30
C VAL A 15 -9.61 8.00 -14.68
N PRO A 16 -10.42 7.78 -15.71
CA PRO A 16 -9.96 7.58 -17.09
C PRO A 16 -8.95 8.61 -17.60
N LEU A 17 -9.15 9.90 -17.28
CA LEU A 17 -8.21 10.96 -17.66
C LEU A 17 -6.83 10.76 -17.03
N PHE A 18 -6.75 10.35 -15.76
CA PHE A 18 -5.45 10.06 -15.12
C PHE A 18 -4.75 8.85 -15.76
N MET A 19 -5.50 7.82 -16.17
CA MET A 19 -4.92 6.66 -16.85
C MET A 19 -4.40 7.03 -18.25
N LEU A 20 -5.17 7.80 -19.02
CA LEU A 20 -4.74 8.35 -20.32
C LEU A 20 -3.48 9.20 -20.17
N LEU A 21 -3.46 10.09 -19.16
CA LEU A 21 -2.32 10.93 -18.86
C LEU A 21 -1.08 10.09 -18.50
N THR A 22 -1.26 9.02 -17.72
CA THR A 22 -0.18 8.09 -17.38
C THR A 22 0.43 7.48 -18.63
N GLY A 23 -0.37 6.93 -19.54
CA GLY A 23 0.10 6.40 -20.81
C GLY A 23 0.80 7.47 -21.67
N TYR A 24 0.21 8.66 -21.74
CA TYR A 24 0.78 9.79 -22.47
C TYR A 24 2.14 10.21 -21.92
N LEU A 25 2.32 10.33 -20.62
CA LEU A 25 3.57 10.79 -20.00
C LEU A 25 4.63 9.68 -19.93
N MET A 26 4.22 8.44 -19.72
CA MET A 26 5.13 7.33 -19.47
C MET A 26 5.50 6.50 -20.71
N SER A 27 4.91 6.77 -21.87
CA SER A 27 5.11 6.00 -23.13
C SER A 27 6.57 5.85 -23.60
N LYS A 28 7.50 6.65 -23.08
CA LYS A 28 8.95 6.61 -23.42
C LYS A 28 9.81 6.17 -22.22
N LYS A 29 9.20 5.69 -21.14
CA LYS A 29 9.96 5.22 -19.98
C LYS A 29 10.47 3.81 -20.21
N GLU A 30 11.74 3.62 -19.86
CA GLU A 30 12.45 2.35 -20.02
C GLU A 30 12.68 1.66 -18.69
N LEU A 31 12.92 0.36 -18.73
CA LEU A 31 13.25 -0.47 -17.60
C LEU A 31 14.59 -0.01 -16.98
N SER A 32 14.54 0.62 -15.80
CA SER A 32 15.75 1.10 -15.11
C SER A 32 15.51 1.24 -13.60
N LYS A 33 16.59 1.15 -12.81
CA LYS A 33 16.50 1.42 -11.35
C LYS A 33 15.97 2.84 -11.06
N LYS A 34 16.32 3.82 -11.88
CA LYS A 34 15.86 5.20 -11.79
C LYS A 34 14.35 5.30 -12.01
N TYR A 35 13.81 4.52 -12.94
CA TYR A 35 12.37 4.45 -13.18
C TYR A 35 11.64 3.99 -11.90
N TYR A 36 12.00 2.82 -11.37
CA TYR A 36 11.33 2.26 -10.20
C TYR A 36 11.49 3.10 -8.93
N SER A 37 12.61 3.81 -8.77
CA SER A 37 12.75 4.76 -7.67
C SER A 37 11.78 5.95 -7.76
N GLY A 38 11.22 6.22 -8.93
CA GLY A 38 10.25 7.29 -9.14
C GLY A 38 8.93 7.14 -8.39
N ILE A 39 8.55 5.91 -8.00
CA ILE A 39 7.31 5.67 -7.24
C ILE A 39 7.44 6.05 -5.75
N THR A 40 8.65 6.25 -5.23
CA THR A 40 8.89 6.47 -3.79
C THR A 40 8.04 7.60 -3.22
N LYS A 41 7.95 8.75 -3.90
CA LYS A 41 7.11 9.89 -3.45
C LYS A 41 5.65 9.48 -3.34
N THR A 42 5.13 8.76 -4.33
CA THR A 42 3.75 8.26 -4.37
C THR A 42 3.45 7.35 -3.17
N LEU A 43 4.33 6.38 -2.90
CA LEU A 43 4.17 5.46 -1.78
C LEU A 43 4.24 6.17 -0.42
N VAL A 44 5.17 7.12 -0.24
CA VAL A 44 5.28 7.86 1.02
C VAL A 44 4.05 8.74 1.25
N VAL A 45 3.57 9.44 0.23
CA VAL A 45 2.33 10.25 0.31
C VAL A 45 1.13 9.34 0.61
N PHE A 46 1.05 8.17 0.00
CA PHE A 46 0.01 7.18 0.27
C PHE A 46 0.02 6.71 1.73
N VAL A 47 1.18 6.33 2.28
CA VAL A 47 1.29 5.90 3.68
C VAL A 47 0.87 7.01 4.65
N ILE A 48 1.30 8.26 4.39
CA ILE A 48 0.92 9.41 5.23
C ILE A 48 -0.60 9.68 5.16
N SER A 49 -1.18 9.60 3.96
CA SER A 49 -2.63 9.81 3.79
C SER A 49 -3.45 8.70 4.44
N THR A 50 -3.00 7.45 4.33
CA THR A 50 -3.62 6.30 4.99
C THR A 50 -3.62 6.49 6.51
N LEU A 51 -2.47 6.88 7.08
CA LEU A 51 -2.37 7.19 8.52
C LEU A 51 -3.37 8.28 8.94
N ALA A 52 -3.42 9.39 8.18
CA ALA A 52 -4.35 10.49 8.48
C ALA A 52 -5.82 10.04 8.39
N CYS A 53 -6.19 9.28 7.36
CA CYS A 53 -7.54 8.77 7.17
C CYS A 53 -7.93 7.78 8.29
N MET A 54 -7.03 6.89 8.71
CA MET A 54 -7.30 5.94 9.79
C MET A 54 -7.42 6.62 11.16
N ILE A 55 -6.60 7.65 11.44
CA ILE A 55 -6.75 8.48 12.64
C ILE A 55 -8.12 9.18 12.63
N TYR A 56 -8.52 9.75 11.49
CA TYR A 56 -9.84 10.36 11.34
C TYR A 56 -10.97 9.34 11.58
N LYS A 57 -10.91 8.16 10.98
CA LYS A 57 -11.91 7.10 11.20
C LYS A 57 -11.99 6.68 12.66
N ASN A 58 -10.86 6.58 13.35
CA ASN A 58 -10.84 6.27 14.79
C ASN A 58 -11.55 7.36 15.62
N ILE A 59 -11.24 8.64 15.37
CA ILE A 59 -11.80 9.77 16.12
C ILE A 59 -13.28 9.99 15.78
N ALA A 60 -13.65 9.95 14.50
CA ALA A 60 -14.98 10.33 14.03
C ALA A 60 -15.97 9.17 13.93
N GLN A 61 -15.49 7.94 13.70
CA GLN A 61 -16.31 6.75 13.44
C GLN A 61 -16.13 5.65 14.49
N GLY A 62 -15.17 5.80 15.42
CA GLY A 62 -14.89 4.82 16.47
C GLY A 62 -14.14 3.57 16.00
N ASP A 63 -13.55 3.59 14.80
CA ASP A 63 -12.78 2.46 14.28
C ASP A 63 -11.54 2.18 15.15
N ILE A 64 -11.16 0.90 15.26
CA ILE A 64 -9.98 0.51 16.03
C ILE A 64 -8.71 0.93 15.29
N PHE A 65 -7.91 1.80 15.92
CA PHE A 65 -6.60 2.21 15.42
C PHE A 65 -5.48 1.67 16.30
N ASN A 66 -4.66 0.80 15.75
CA ASN A 66 -3.44 0.27 16.35
C ASN A 66 -2.39 -0.02 15.26
N LEU A 67 -1.18 -0.38 15.66
CA LEU A 67 -0.10 -0.66 14.70
C LEU A 67 -0.45 -1.78 13.71
N LYS A 68 -1.12 -2.84 14.17
CA LYS A 68 -1.54 -3.95 13.31
C LYS A 68 -2.57 -3.50 12.28
N SER A 69 -3.61 -2.77 12.71
CA SER A 69 -4.64 -2.25 11.78
C SER A 69 -4.05 -1.28 10.77
N PHE A 70 -3.08 -0.43 11.18
CA PHE A 70 -2.39 0.49 10.27
C PHE A 70 -1.56 -0.26 9.22
N ILE A 71 -0.77 -1.25 9.62
CA ILE A 71 0.03 -2.05 8.67
C ILE A 71 -0.89 -2.78 7.69
N LEU A 72 -1.91 -3.48 8.19
CA LEU A 72 -2.85 -4.20 7.34
C LEU A 72 -3.62 -3.26 6.42
N GLY A 73 -4.22 -2.18 6.93
CA GLY A 73 -4.98 -1.21 6.14
C GLY A 73 -4.13 -0.45 5.10
N THR A 74 -2.79 -0.41 5.30
CA THR A 74 -1.86 0.11 4.30
C THR A 74 -1.56 -0.93 3.22
N LEU A 75 -1.32 -2.19 3.60
CA LEU A 75 -0.94 -3.26 2.68
C LEU A 75 -2.10 -3.75 1.82
N ASP A 76 -3.31 -3.78 2.36
CA ASP A 76 -4.54 -4.19 1.65
C ASP A 76 -5.32 -3.02 1.04
N PHE A 77 -4.78 -1.80 1.12
CA PHE A 77 -5.37 -0.57 0.57
C PHE A 77 -6.76 -0.21 1.13
N THR A 78 -7.13 -0.70 2.32
CA THR A 78 -8.43 -0.44 2.95
C THR A 78 -8.42 0.75 3.91
N GLY A 79 -7.24 1.23 4.32
CA GLY A 79 -7.09 2.32 5.30
C GLY A 79 -7.73 3.64 4.87
N SER A 80 -7.83 3.92 3.56
CA SER A 80 -8.62 5.01 2.98
C SER A 80 -9.50 4.49 1.85
N ASN A 81 -10.73 4.98 1.76
CA ASN A 81 -11.68 4.57 0.72
C ASN A 81 -11.22 4.93 -0.70
N TYR A 82 -10.27 5.85 -0.85
CA TYR A 82 -9.72 6.25 -2.14
C TYR A 82 -8.39 5.55 -2.49
N SER A 83 -7.93 4.62 -1.65
CA SER A 83 -6.67 3.89 -1.86
C SER A 83 -6.68 2.94 -3.06
N TRP A 84 -7.86 2.45 -3.49
CA TRP A 84 -8.00 1.54 -4.62
C TRP A 84 -7.31 2.05 -5.92
N TYR A 85 -7.28 3.38 -6.11
CA TYR A 85 -6.59 3.97 -7.26
C TYR A 85 -5.07 3.75 -7.19
N ILE A 86 -4.48 3.82 -5.99
CA ILE A 86 -3.04 3.57 -5.79
C ILE A 86 -2.70 2.11 -6.06
N GLU A 87 -3.53 1.18 -5.61
CA GLU A 87 -3.39 -0.25 -5.90
C GLU A 87 -3.34 -0.49 -7.42
N MET A 88 -4.33 0.01 -8.15
CA MET A 88 -4.36 -0.05 -9.60
C MET A 88 -3.14 0.64 -10.24
N TYR A 89 -2.77 1.84 -9.75
CA TYR A 89 -1.65 2.62 -10.28
C TYR A 89 -0.30 1.93 -10.09
N ILE A 90 -0.07 1.27 -8.94
CA ILE A 90 1.15 0.49 -8.70
C ILE A 90 1.29 -0.61 -9.76
N GLY A 91 0.22 -1.37 -10.02
CA GLY A 91 0.22 -2.40 -11.05
C GLY A 91 0.56 -1.83 -12.43
N LEU A 92 -0.11 -0.76 -12.82
CA LEU A 92 0.15 -0.09 -14.10
C LEU A 92 1.56 0.49 -14.18
N PHE A 93 2.07 1.08 -13.09
CA PHE A 93 3.44 1.60 -13.01
C PHE A 93 4.47 0.49 -13.19
N LEU A 94 4.31 -0.65 -12.52
CA LEU A 94 5.23 -1.78 -12.64
C LEU A 94 5.22 -2.37 -14.07
N LEU A 95 4.07 -2.40 -14.72
CA LEU A 95 3.90 -2.92 -16.08
C LEU A 95 4.37 -1.94 -17.18
N ALA A 96 4.35 -0.63 -16.93
CA ALA A 96 4.55 0.39 -17.97
C ALA A 96 5.83 0.20 -18.82
N PRO A 97 7.03 -0.12 -18.29
CA PRO A 97 8.20 -0.35 -19.12
C PRO A 97 8.04 -1.56 -20.08
N PHE A 98 7.36 -2.61 -19.65
CA PHE A 98 7.10 -3.80 -20.47
C PHE A 98 6.04 -3.52 -21.53
N LEU A 99 5.00 -2.75 -21.18
CA LEU A 99 3.99 -2.28 -22.14
C LEU A 99 4.64 -1.41 -23.22
N ASN A 100 5.59 -0.54 -22.83
CA ASN A 100 6.35 0.28 -23.76
C ASN A 100 7.22 -0.56 -24.69
N LEU A 101 7.87 -1.62 -24.18
CA LEU A 101 8.62 -2.55 -25.01
C LEU A 101 7.73 -3.26 -26.04
N ALA A 102 6.57 -3.77 -25.59
CA ALA A 102 5.60 -4.41 -26.48
C ALA A 102 5.09 -3.43 -27.55
N TYR A 103 4.66 -2.24 -27.14
CA TYR A 103 4.16 -1.19 -28.03
C TYR A 103 5.24 -0.69 -28.99
N GLY A 104 6.49 -0.53 -28.53
CA GLY A 104 7.62 -0.06 -29.33
C GLY A 104 8.11 -1.06 -30.37
N LYS A 105 7.87 -2.37 -30.16
CA LYS A 105 8.20 -3.42 -31.15
C LYS A 105 7.24 -3.45 -32.34
N LEU A 106 6.09 -2.82 -32.25
CA LEU A 106 5.15 -2.68 -33.37
C LEU A 106 5.68 -1.67 -34.38
N LYS A 107 5.98 -2.14 -35.59
CA LYS A 107 6.74 -1.38 -36.59
C LYS A 107 5.97 -0.24 -37.26
N ASN A 108 4.65 -0.36 -37.37
CA ASN A 108 3.84 0.59 -38.12
C ASN A 108 2.55 1.00 -37.41
N LYS A 109 1.94 2.09 -37.88
CA LYS A 109 0.73 2.66 -37.33
C LYS A 109 -0.43 1.66 -37.32
N LYS A 110 -0.58 0.82 -38.37
CA LYS A 110 -1.66 -0.16 -38.49
C LYS A 110 -1.58 -1.21 -37.38
N GLN A 111 -0.38 -1.75 -37.11
CA GLN A 111 -0.20 -2.73 -36.02
C GLN A 111 -0.57 -2.13 -34.65
N LYS A 112 -0.19 -0.87 -34.40
CA LYS A 112 -0.56 -0.16 -33.14
C LYS A 112 -2.06 0.08 -33.07
N GLN A 113 -2.72 0.39 -34.19
CA GLN A 113 -4.19 0.52 -34.24
C GLN A 113 -4.88 -0.83 -33.97
N VAL A 114 -4.37 -1.93 -34.53
CA VAL A 114 -4.89 -3.27 -34.25
C VAL A 114 -4.76 -3.59 -32.77
N LEU A 115 -3.59 -3.32 -32.14
CA LEU A 115 -3.43 -3.49 -30.69
C LEU A 115 -4.48 -2.69 -29.90
N LEU A 116 -4.68 -1.40 -30.24
CA LEU A 116 -5.67 -0.57 -29.57
C LEU A 116 -7.09 -1.11 -29.73
N ILE A 117 -7.49 -1.47 -30.94
CA ILE A 117 -8.81 -2.04 -31.21
C ILE A 117 -9.00 -3.33 -30.41
N THR A 118 -7.98 -4.22 -30.39
CA THR A 118 -8.04 -5.48 -29.64
C THR A 118 -8.24 -5.23 -28.14
N VAL A 119 -7.41 -4.35 -27.56
CA VAL A 119 -7.46 -4.11 -26.10
C VAL A 119 -8.78 -3.41 -25.73
N VAL A 120 -9.23 -2.42 -26.51
CA VAL A 120 -10.51 -1.73 -26.30
C VAL A 120 -11.68 -2.70 -26.47
N PHE A 121 -11.63 -3.58 -27.48
CA PHE A 121 -12.65 -4.61 -27.68
C PHE A 121 -12.78 -5.55 -26.49
N LEU A 122 -11.67 -6.00 -25.93
CA LEU A 122 -11.66 -6.94 -24.80
C LEU A 122 -12.04 -6.29 -23.47
N THR A 123 -11.79 -4.98 -23.30
CA THR A 123 -11.94 -4.33 -21.98
C THR A 123 -13.12 -3.37 -21.89
N ILE A 124 -13.40 -2.59 -22.93
CA ILE A 124 -14.41 -1.51 -22.93
C ILE A 124 -15.69 -1.93 -23.62
N VAL A 125 -15.60 -2.57 -24.80
CA VAL A 125 -16.76 -2.92 -25.63
C VAL A 125 -17.77 -3.83 -24.92
N PRO A 126 -17.37 -4.76 -24.01
CA PRO A 126 -18.35 -5.54 -23.25
C PRO A 126 -19.34 -4.69 -22.45
N SER A 127 -18.92 -3.53 -21.96
CA SER A 127 -19.79 -2.61 -21.23
C SER A 127 -20.89 -1.94 -22.10
N LEU A 128 -20.77 -2.03 -23.41
CA LEU A 128 -21.77 -1.53 -24.34
C LEU A 128 -22.80 -2.60 -24.72
N PHE A 129 -22.37 -3.86 -24.86
CA PHE A 129 -23.23 -4.95 -25.36
C PHE A 129 -23.76 -5.87 -24.27
N ASN A 130 -22.96 -6.14 -23.21
CA ASN A 130 -23.34 -7.05 -22.13
C ASN A 130 -24.10 -6.31 -21.02
N ILE A 131 -25.15 -5.59 -21.36
CA ILE A 131 -25.94 -4.78 -20.41
C ILE A 131 -27.47 -4.97 -20.61
N PHE A 132 -27.89 -5.81 -21.54
CA PHE A 132 -29.30 -6.04 -21.84
C PHE A 132 -29.72 -7.46 -21.45
N ASN A 133 -30.91 -7.56 -20.87
CA ASN A 133 -31.58 -8.82 -20.63
C ASN A 133 -32.65 -9.00 -21.71
N PHE A 134 -32.33 -9.73 -22.76
CA PHE A 134 -33.24 -9.96 -23.90
C PHE A 134 -34.44 -10.85 -23.56
N GLY A 135 -34.45 -11.48 -22.39
CA GLY A 135 -35.60 -12.18 -21.85
C GLY A 135 -36.71 -11.25 -21.31
N SER A 136 -36.39 -9.94 -21.10
CA SER A 136 -37.33 -8.92 -20.68
C SER A 136 -37.98 -8.28 -21.87
N LEU A 137 -39.29 -7.93 -21.77
CA LEU A 137 -40.05 -7.25 -22.84
C LEU A 137 -39.55 -5.82 -23.09
N ASP A 138 -38.95 -5.20 -22.10
CA ASP A 138 -38.40 -3.83 -22.12
C ASP A 138 -36.87 -3.77 -22.13
N TRP A 139 -36.24 -4.81 -22.65
CA TRP A 139 -34.77 -5.02 -22.60
C TRP A 139 -33.97 -3.80 -23.08
N TRP A 140 -34.44 -3.06 -24.03
CA TRP A 140 -33.67 -1.95 -24.61
C TRP A 140 -33.85 -0.62 -23.84
N THR A 141 -34.97 -0.44 -23.13
CA THR A 141 -35.23 0.74 -22.30
C THR A 141 -34.75 0.57 -20.84
N ASN A 142 -34.58 -0.67 -20.41
CA ASN A 142 -34.18 -1.00 -19.05
C ASN A 142 -32.96 -1.95 -19.02
N PRO A 143 -31.80 -1.50 -19.51
CA PRO A 143 -30.57 -2.29 -19.42
C PRO A 143 -30.23 -2.57 -17.95
N THR A 144 -29.85 -3.82 -17.67
CA THR A 144 -29.56 -4.25 -16.31
C THR A 144 -28.26 -3.68 -15.77
N SER A 145 -28.22 -3.41 -14.48
CA SER A 145 -27.00 -3.07 -13.74
C SER A 145 -26.44 -4.27 -12.98
N SER A 146 -27.17 -5.40 -12.97
CA SER A 146 -26.80 -6.65 -12.31
C SER A 146 -26.15 -7.63 -13.27
N ASP A 147 -25.84 -8.83 -12.77
CA ASP A 147 -25.32 -9.94 -13.58
C ASP A 147 -26.40 -10.65 -14.43
N GLU A 148 -27.65 -10.17 -14.37
CA GLU A 148 -28.77 -10.69 -15.13
C GLU A 148 -28.83 -10.14 -16.57
N PHE A 149 -27.79 -10.41 -17.36
CA PHE A 149 -27.70 -9.99 -18.75
C PHE A 149 -27.17 -11.12 -19.64
N GLN A 150 -27.53 -11.07 -20.93
CA GLN A 150 -26.93 -11.98 -21.90
C GLN A 150 -25.55 -11.50 -22.29
N LYS A 151 -24.58 -12.42 -22.24
CA LYS A 151 -23.19 -12.16 -22.61
C LYS A 151 -23.02 -12.30 -24.12
N LEU A 152 -22.99 -11.17 -24.81
CA LEU A 152 -22.81 -11.11 -26.27
C LEU A 152 -21.33 -11.02 -26.67
N VAL A 153 -20.50 -10.43 -25.81
CA VAL A 153 -19.07 -10.21 -26.06
C VAL A 153 -18.28 -10.74 -24.86
N PRO A 154 -17.11 -11.38 -25.09
CA PRO A 154 -16.26 -11.84 -23.99
C PRO A 154 -15.89 -10.71 -23.02
N SER A 155 -16.14 -10.89 -21.72
CA SER A 155 -15.95 -9.86 -20.69
C SER A 155 -14.86 -10.20 -19.67
N TRP A 156 -14.22 -11.36 -19.79
CA TRP A 156 -13.19 -11.80 -18.82
C TRP A 156 -12.05 -10.81 -18.64
N TRP A 157 -11.70 -10.07 -19.70
CA TRP A 157 -10.56 -9.15 -19.73
C TRP A 157 -10.91 -7.71 -19.32
N GLN A 158 -12.13 -7.42 -18.87
CA GLN A 158 -12.54 -6.06 -18.49
C GLN A 158 -11.63 -5.43 -17.42
N GLY A 159 -11.13 -6.22 -16.46
CA GLY A 159 -10.19 -5.76 -15.44
C GLY A 159 -8.88 -5.17 -15.98
N PHE A 160 -8.52 -5.46 -17.25
CA PHE A 160 -7.35 -4.90 -17.92
C PHE A 160 -7.59 -3.50 -18.51
N TYR A 161 -8.73 -2.86 -18.26
CA TYR A 161 -9.05 -1.52 -18.75
C TYR A 161 -7.98 -0.45 -18.50
N PRO A 162 -7.18 -0.44 -17.41
CA PRO A 162 -6.11 0.54 -17.23
C PRO A 162 -5.04 0.44 -18.33
N VAL A 163 -4.78 -0.77 -18.86
CA VAL A 163 -3.84 -1.00 -19.97
C VAL A 163 -4.41 -0.46 -21.28
N ALA A 164 -5.74 -0.53 -21.48
CA ALA A 164 -6.37 0.07 -22.65
C ALA A 164 -6.19 1.59 -22.67
N TYR A 165 -6.51 2.27 -21.57
CA TYR A 165 -6.29 3.70 -21.43
C TYR A 165 -4.80 4.06 -21.59
N TYR A 166 -3.91 3.26 -21.03
CA TYR A 166 -2.47 3.46 -21.16
C TYR A 166 -2.02 3.46 -22.63
N PHE A 167 -2.41 2.45 -23.41
CA PHE A 167 -2.04 2.38 -24.82
C PHE A 167 -2.70 3.47 -25.67
N VAL A 168 -3.94 3.86 -25.35
CA VAL A 168 -4.60 5.01 -26.00
C VAL A 168 -3.79 6.28 -25.71
N GLY A 169 -3.34 6.49 -24.46
CA GLY A 169 -2.47 7.60 -24.09
C GLY A 169 -1.14 7.60 -24.87
N CYS A 170 -0.49 6.43 -25.00
CA CYS A 170 0.73 6.25 -25.82
C CYS A 170 0.47 6.62 -27.29
N TYR A 171 -0.61 6.14 -27.85
CA TYR A 171 -0.97 6.41 -29.24
C TYR A 171 -1.26 7.89 -29.49
N ILE A 172 -2.01 8.54 -28.59
CA ILE A 172 -2.27 10.00 -28.67
C ILE A 172 -0.98 10.80 -28.59
N ARG A 173 0.01 10.35 -27.81
CA ARG A 173 1.31 11.01 -27.75
C ARG A 173 2.07 10.91 -29.06
N GLU A 174 2.07 9.73 -29.69
CA GLU A 174 2.89 9.45 -30.87
C GLU A 174 2.26 10.01 -32.15
N TYR A 175 0.97 9.80 -32.34
CA TYR A 175 0.29 10.15 -33.60
C TYR A 175 -0.68 11.32 -33.48
N GLY A 176 -1.19 11.58 -32.28
CA GLY A 176 -2.30 12.51 -32.12
C GLY A 176 -3.57 12.06 -32.85
N LEU A 177 -4.53 12.96 -32.95
CA LEU A 177 -5.72 12.77 -33.78
C LEU A 177 -5.85 13.96 -34.74
N LYS A 178 -5.84 13.67 -36.04
CA LYS A 178 -5.99 14.67 -37.10
C LYS A 178 -7.49 15.01 -37.30
N MET A 179 -8.11 15.66 -36.30
CA MET A 179 -9.51 16.10 -36.36
C MET A 179 -9.57 17.59 -36.00
N LYS A 180 -10.47 18.36 -36.62
CA LYS A 180 -10.66 19.79 -36.26
C LYS A 180 -11.18 19.92 -34.84
N THR A 181 -10.73 20.94 -34.08
CA THR A 181 -11.15 21.19 -32.69
C THR A 181 -12.68 21.34 -32.58
N ARG A 182 -13.28 22.05 -33.55
CA ARG A 182 -14.76 22.19 -33.60
C ARG A 182 -15.47 20.85 -33.69
N THR A 183 -14.99 19.94 -34.55
CA THR A 183 -15.57 18.61 -34.69
C THR A 183 -15.44 17.79 -33.41
N MET A 184 -14.28 17.85 -32.75
CA MET A 184 -14.09 17.17 -31.45
C MET A 184 -15.03 17.71 -30.36
N LEU A 185 -15.19 19.03 -30.30
CA LEU A 185 -16.10 19.67 -29.35
C LEU A 185 -17.55 19.24 -29.63
N ILE A 186 -17.97 19.24 -30.89
CA ILE A 186 -19.31 18.77 -31.28
C ILE A 186 -19.51 17.31 -30.88
N LEU A 187 -18.53 16.44 -31.16
CA LEU A 187 -18.61 15.02 -30.76
C LEU A 187 -18.65 14.84 -29.25
N PHE A 188 -17.86 15.62 -28.50
CA PHE A 188 -17.87 15.57 -27.05
C PHE A 188 -19.24 15.98 -26.46
N VAL A 189 -19.77 17.13 -26.91
CA VAL A 189 -21.08 17.64 -26.45
C VAL A 189 -22.20 16.68 -26.87
N PHE A 190 -22.16 16.17 -28.08
CA PHE A 190 -23.13 15.21 -28.57
C PHE A 190 -23.11 13.90 -27.79
N SER A 191 -21.90 13.36 -27.54
CA SER A 191 -21.74 12.13 -26.74
C SER A 191 -22.21 12.36 -25.29
N LEU A 192 -21.86 13.50 -24.70
CA LEU A 192 -22.33 13.85 -23.35
C LEU A 192 -23.85 13.95 -23.29
N PHE A 193 -24.49 14.61 -24.28
CA PHE A 193 -25.91 14.70 -24.37
C PHE A 193 -26.56 13.32 -24.53
N LEU A 194 -26.06 12.51 -25.45
CA LEU A 194 -26.59 11.18 -25.73
C LEU A 194 -26.53 10.27 -24.46
N PHE A 195 -25.37 10.19 -23.84
CA PHE A 195 -25.19 9.36 -22.65
C PHE A 195 -25.98 9.89 -21.45
N SER A 196 -26.02 11.20 -21.27
CA SER A 196 -26.81 11.80 -20.18
C SER A 196 -28.30 11.57 -20.37
N THR A 197 -28.78 11.63 -21.60
CA THR A 197 -30.18 11.34 -21.92
C THR A 197 -30.54 9.88 -21.69
N PHE A 198 -29.65 8.96 -22.11
CA PHE A 198 -29.79 7.53 -21.81
C PHE A 198 -29.84 7.26 -20.30
N ASN A 199 -28.88 7.81 -19.53
CA ASN A 199 -28.84 7.67 -18.09
C ASN A 199 -30.03 8.30 -17.37
N PHE A 200 -30.55 9.42 -17.92
CA PHE A 200 -31.72 10.07 -17.39
C PHE A 200 -32.98 9.21 -17.55
N PHE A 201 -33.24 8.69 -18.76
CA PHE A 201 -34.40 7.83 -19.00
C PHE A 201 -34.37 6.55 -18.18
N ARG A 202 -33.20 5.93 -18.05
CA ARG A 202 -33.03 4.75 -17.19
C ARG A 202 -33.35 5.01 -15.72
N SER A 203 -33.07 6.22 -15.25
CA SER A 203 -33.23 6.60 -13.84
C SER A 203 -34.50 7.40 -13.57
N TYR A 204 -35.34 7.58 -14.62
CA TYR A 204 -36.53 8.40 -14.48
C TYR A 204 -37.51 7.81 -13.46
N GLY A 205 -37.95 8.63 -12.52
CA GLY A 205 -38.84 8.21 -11.43
C GLY A 205 -38.25 7.31 -10.35
N THR A 206 -36.95 7.01 -10.45
CA THR A 206 -36.25 6.16 -9.48
C THR A 206 -34.92 6.80 -9.00
N THR A 207 -34.17 6.11 -8.14
CA THR A 207 -32.79 6.46 -7.83
C THR A 207 -31.91 6.28 -9.08
N PHE A 208 -30.76 7.00 -9.13
CA PHE A 208 -29.85 6.89 -10.26
C PHE A 208 -29.36 5.44 -10.43
N LYS A 209 -29.72 4.82 -11.55
CA LYS A 209 -29.30 3.47 -11.91
C LYS A 209 -27.91 3.53 -12.56
N SER A 210 -26.87 3.11 -11.85
CA SER A 210 -25.55 2.90 -12.43
C SER A 210 -25.45 1.49 -13.02
N GLY A 211 -24.64 1.35 -14.08
CA GLY A 211 -24.35 0.06 -14.70
C GLY A 211 -22.92 0.05 -15.23
N THR A 212 -22.48 -1.09 -15.79
CA THR A 212 -21.11 -1.29 -16.28
C THR A 212 -20.68 -0.26 -17.32
N TYR A 213 -21.63 0.31 -18.08
CA TYR A 213 -21.39 1.32 -19.13
C TYR A 213 -20.91 2.68 -18.57
N ILE A 214 -21.21 3.02 -17.30
CA ILE A 214 -20.79 4.27 -16.65
C ILE A 214 -19.61 4.07 -15.67
N TYR A 215 -19.19 2.85 -15.40
CA TYR A 215 -17.97 2.59 -14.60
C TYR A 215 -16.71 2.96 -15.39
N TRP A 216 -15.56 3.05 -14.73
CA TRP A 216 -14.29 3.49 -15.34
C TRP A 216 -13.85 2.62 -16.53
N TYR A 217 -14.24 1.37 -16.60
CA TYR A 217 -14.12 0.48 -17.76
C TYR A 217 -15.29 0.58 -18.72
N GLY A 218 -16.21 1.50 -18.46
CA GLY A 218 -17.41 1.70 -19.25
C GLY A 218 -17.17 2.44 -20.56
N PHE A 219 -18.05 2.19 -21.52
CA PHE A 219 -17.98 2.82 -22.83
C PHE A 219 -18.19 4.35 -22.76
N GLU A 220 -19.10 4.82 -21.90
CA GLU A 220 -19.39 6.26 -21.76
C GLU A 220 -18.18 7.05 -21.25
N PRO A 221 -17.56 6.71 -20.10
CA PRO A 221 -16.36 7.40 -19.64
C PRO A 221 -15.19 7.25 -20.61
N PHE A 222 -15.07 6.13 -21.31
CA PHE A 222 -14.01 5.93 -22.30
C PHE A 222 -14.12 6.96 -23.43
N VAL A 223 -15.27 7.08 -24.08
CA VAL A 223 -15.47 8.02 -25.19
C VAL A 223 -15.30 9.46 -24.72
N LEU A 224 -15.94 9.82 -23.60
CA LEU A 224 -15.89 11.19 -23.07
C LEU A 224 -14.47 11.57 -22.63
N SER A 225 -13.73 10.67 -21.96
CA SER A 225 -12.38 10.96 -21.49
C SER A 225 -11.38 11.11 -22.65
N VAL A 226 -11.47 10.27 -23.67
CA VAL A 226 -10.59 10.39 -24.86
C VAL A 226 -10.83 11.71 -25.59
N LEU A 227 -12.09 12.08 -25.82
CA LEU A 227 -12.43 13.35 -26.47
C LEU A 227 -12.00 14.56 -25.62
N LEU A 228 -12.29 14.52 -24.32
CA LEU A 228 -11.91 15.59 -23.40
C LEU A 228 -10.37 15.73 -23.28
N PHE A 229 -9.65 14.61 -23.18
CA PHE A 229 -8.18 14.61 -23.15
C PHE A 229 -7.58 15.26 -24.41
N LEU A 230 -8.13 14.94 -25.58
CA LEU A 230 -7.71 15.53 -26.86
C LEU A 230 -8.02 17.03 -26.92
N LEU A 231 -9.15 17.48 -26.39
CA LEU A 231 -9.51 18.90 -26.29
C LEU A 231 -8.56 19.66 -25.35
N ILE A 232 -8.32 19.12 -24.15
CA ILE A 232 -7.41 19.71 -23.15
C ILE A 232 -5.99 19.82 -23.73
N LYS A 233 -5.50 18.79 -24.42
CA LYS A 233 -4.18 18.79 -25.07
C LYS A 233 -3.99 19.95 -26.06
N ARG A 234 -5.06 20.48 -26.63
CA ARG A 234 -5.01 21.59 -27.62
C ARG A 234 -5.00 22.98 -27.00
N ILE A 235 -5.20 23.08 -25.68
CA ILE A 235 -5.10 24.35 -25.00
C ILE A 235 -3.67 24.84 -25.06
N LYS A 236 -3.47 26.01 -25.70
CA LYS A 236 -2.16 26.65 -25.77
C LYS A 236 -1.81 27.28 -24.42
N THR A 237 -0.93 26.66 -23.68
CA THR A 237 -0.50 27.15 -22.37
C THR A 237 0.59 28.24 -22.47
N GLU A 238 1.12 28.47 -23.66
CA GLU A 238 2.20 29.46 -23.91
C GLU A 238 1.77 30.86 -23.51
N ASN A 239 0.55 31.24 -23.83
CA ASN A 239 -0.04 32.56 -23.58
C ASN A 239 -0.64 32.72 -22.16
N MET A 240 -0.57 31.72 -21.31
CA MET A 240 -1.09 31.81 -19.94
C MET A 240 -0.22 32.75 -19.09
N PRO A 241 -0.84 33.57 -18.20
CA PRO A 241 -0.12 34.38 -17.22
C PRO A 241 0.81 33.50 -16.35
N LYS A 242 1.97 34.03 -15.99
CA LYS A 242 2.96 33.31 -15.15
C LYS A 242 2.33 32.80 -13.83
N ALA A 243 1.50 33.62 -13.20
CA ALA A 243 0.80 33.27 -11.97
C ALA A 243 -0.10 32.03 -12.15
N ALA A 244 -0.87 31.97 -13.24
CA ALA A 244 -1.73 30.83 -13.55
C ALA A 244 -0.91 29.53 -13.79
N LYS A 245 0.23 29.63 -14.48
CA LYS A 245 1.15 28.49 -14.67
C LYS A 245 1.69 27.96 -13.35
N VAL A 246 2.08 28.86 -12.43
CA VAL A 246 2.58 28.47 -11.09
C VAL A 246 1.48 27.80 -10.27
N VAL A 247 0.26 28.33 -10.29
CA VAL A 247 -0.89 27.72 -9.59
C VAL A 247 -1.20 26.32 -10.14
N LEU A 248 -1.30 26.18 -11.46
CA LEU A 248 -1.56 24.90 -12.10
C LEU A 248 -0.46 23.88 -11.80
N TRP A 249 0.80 24.32 -11.82
CA TRP A 249 1.94 23.45 -11.46
C TRP A 249 1.86 22.97 -10.01
N LYS A 250 1.56 23.88 -9.06
CA LYS A 250 1.37 23.53 -7.65
C LYS A 250 0.21 22.57 -7.45
N ILE A 251 -0.94 22.82 -8.07
CA ILE A 251 -2.10 21.92 -8.02
C ILE A 251 -1.71 20.54 -8.57
N SER A 252 -0.98 20.48 -9.69
CA SER A 252 -0.51 19.23 -10.28
C SER A 252 0.42 18.45 -9.34
N ASP A 253 1.34 19.14 -8.64
CA ASP A 253 2.25 18.49 -7.67
C ASP A 253 1.52 17.96 -6.42
N LEU A 254 0.41 18.60 -6.05
CA LEU A 254 -0.43 18.25 -4.91
C LEU A 254 -1.56 17.26 -5.27
N ALA A 255 -1.82 17.01 -6.56
CA ALA A 255 -3.04 16.32 -7.03
C ALA A 255 -3.26 14.96 -6.38
N LEU A 256 -2.21 14.14 -6.23
CA LEU A 256 -2.31 12.84 -5.57
C LEU A 256 -2.72 12.97 -4.10
N GLY A 257 -2.07 13.86 -3.37
CA GLY A 257 -2.41 14.09 -1.96
C GLY A 257 -3.80 14.68 -1.79
N ILE A 258 -4.22 15.62 -2.67
CA ILE A 258 -5.58 16.15 -2.71
C ILE A 258 -6.59 15.02 -2.84
N TYR A 259 -6.39 14.14 -3.82
CA TYR A 259 -7.27 13.00 -4.06
C TYR A 259 -7.37 12.07 -2.84
N LEU A 260 -6.25 11.68 -2.24
CA LEU A 260 -6.24 10.72 -1.14
C LEU A 260 -6.81 11.28 0.16
N ILE A 261 -6.52 12.56 0.48
CA ILE A 261 -6.95 13.18 1.74
C ILE A 261 -8.37 13.75 1.65
N SER A 262 -8.91 13.96 0.44
CA SER A 262 -10.26 14.52 0.28
C SER A 262 -11.33 13.64 0.93
N PHE A 263 -11.09 12.33 1.10
CA PHE A 263 -11.97 11.45 1.87
C PHE A 263 -12.36 12.01 3.24
N ILE A 264 -11.42 12.61 3.98
CA ILE A 264 -11.69 13.20 5.29
C ILE A 264 -12.68 14.38 5.15
N PHE A 265 -12.39 15.28 4.23
CA PHE A 265 -13.23 16.49 4.05
C PHE A 265 -14.58 16.16 3.39
N ASP A 266 -14.61 15.19 2.50
CA ASP A 266 -15.85 14.64 1.95
C ASP A 266 -16.75 14.08 3.07
N SER A 267 -16.16 13.33 3.99
CA SER A 267 -16.86 12.72 5.12
C SER A 267 -17.33 13.73 6.18
N ILE A 268 -16.82 14.95 6.18
CA ILE A 268 -17.25 16.03 7.06
C ILE A 268 -18.30 16.92 6.37
N VAL A 269 -18.03 17.37 5.15
CA VAL A 269 -18.83 18.42 4.49
C VAL A 269 -20.13 17.87 3.89
N TYR A 270 -20.06 16.71 3.20
CA TYR A 270 -21.26 16.21 2.51
C TYR A 270 -22.35 15.66 3.42
N PRO A 271 -22.11 15.01 4.57
CA PRO A 271 -23.16 14.65 5.51
C PRO A 271 -23.95 15.86 5.99
N ILE A 272 -23.25 16.96 6.35
CA ILE A 272 -23.92 18.22 6.75
C ILE A 272 -24.84 18.77 5.66
N LEU A 273 -24.38 18.71 4.40
CA LEU A 273 -25.21 19.11 3.27
C LEU A 273 -26.42 18.17 3.11
N CYS A 274 -26.22 16.86 3.27
CA CYS A 274 -27.25 15.86 3.11
C CYS A 274 -28.34 15.95 4.19
N GLU A 275 -27.97 16.31 5.41
CA GLU A 275 -28.92 16.55 6.51
C GLU A 275 -29.77 17.80 6.28
N LYS A 276 -29.15 18.89 5.81
CA LYS A 276 -29.83 20.16 5.56
C LYS A 276 -30.70 20.16 4.32
N VAL A 277 -30.31 19.41 3.28
CA VAL A 277 -30.98 19.34 1.98
C VAL A 277 -31.24 17.89 1.62
N ILE A 278 -32.44 17.41 1.92
CA ILE A 278 -32.79 15.99 1.81
C ILE A 278 -32.80 15.52 0.34
N LEU A 279 -33.38 16.30 -0.56
CA LEU A 279 -33.53 15.90 -1.95
C LEU A 279 -32.24 16.16 -2.76
N MET A 280 -31.73 15.15 -3.41
CA MET A 280 -30.50 15.22 -4.20
C MET A 280 -30.50 16.32 -5.28
N PRO A 281 -31.59 16.54 -6.05
CA PRO A 281 -31.61 17.62 -7.05
C PRO A 281 -31.41 19.00 -6.47
N ASP A 282 -31.91 19.24 -5.26
CA ASP A 282 -31.85 20.54 -4.58
C ASP A 282 -30.45 20.83 -4.01
N ARG A 283 -29.60 19.80 -3.88
CA ARG A 283 -28.17 19.95 -3.48
C ARG A 283 -27.31 20.53 -4.58
N LEU A 284 -27.74 20.47 -5.83
CA LEU A 284 -26.91 20.88 -6.98
C LEU A 284 -26.33 22.29 -6.87
N PRO A 285 -27.08 23.36 -6.48
CA PRO A 285 -26.52 24.69 -6.30
C PRO A 285 -25.42 24.75 -5.22
N PHE A 286 -25.57 23.96 -4.16
CA PHE A 286 -24.63 23.95 -3.04
C PHE A 286 -23.29 23.27 -3.41
N TYR A 287 -23.25 22.41 -4.40
CA TYR A 287 -22.00 21.82 -4.86
C TYR A 287 -21.03 22.84 -5.45
N PHE A 288 -21.53 23.95 -5.97
CA PHE A 288 -20.65 25.04 -6.42
C PHE A 288 -19.91 25.75 -5.29
N VAL A 289 -20.32 25.54 -4.04
CA VAL A 289 -19.66 26.06 -2.85
C VAL A 289 -18.91 24.95 -2.11
N THR A 290 -19.56 23.81 -1.88
CA THR A 290 -18.98 22.71 -1.08
C THR A 290 -17.79 22.04 -1.77
N VAL A 291 -17.85 21.83 -3.10
CA VAL A 291 -16.73 21.23 -3.84
C VAL A 291 -15.47 22.10 -3.80
N PRO A 292 -15.51 23.42 -4.07
CA PRO A 292 -14.36 24.27 -3.87
C PRO A 292 -13.82 24.29 -2.43
N ILE A 293 -14.69 24.26 -1.41
CA ILE A 293 -14.26 24.20 0.00
C ILE A 293 -13.49 22.91 0.26
N VAL A 294 -14.05 21.76 -0.11
CA VAL A 294 -13.37 20.46 0.04
C VAL A 294 -12.03 20.46 -0.72
N PHE A 295 -12.01 20.99 -1.94
CA PHE A 295 -10.79 21.09 -2.74
C PHE A 295 -9.71 21.94 -2.05
N VAL A 296 -10.05 23.11 -1.55
CA VAL A 296 -9.09 24.03 -0.89
C VAL A 296 -8.56 23.39 0.41
N LEU A 297 -9.42 22.81 1.23
CA LEU A 297 -9.02 22.12 2.45
C LEU A 297 -8.11 20.92 2.15
N SER A 298 -8.48 20.13 1.14
CA SER A 298 -7.65 19.00 0.68
C SER A 298 -6.31 19.45 0.10
N ALA A 299 -6.27 20.60 -0.60
CA ALA A 299 -5.03 21.16 -1.12
C ALA A 299 -4.10 21.65 -0.01
N ALA A 300 -4.65 22.29 1.03
CA ALA A 300 -3.88 22.72 2.21
C ALA A 300 -3.31 21.50 2.96
N ALA A 301 -4.13 20.49 3.21
CA ALA A 301 -3.68 19.25 3.85
C ALA A 301 -2.64 18.50 3.00
N SER A 302 -2.85 18.40 1.68
CA SER A 302 -1.89 17.81 0.75
C SER A 302 -0.54 18.55 0.72
N PHE A 303 -0.56 19.87 0.86
CA PHE A 303 0.68 20.65 0.96
C PHE A 303 1.48 20.25 2.20
N ILE A 304 0.84 20.14 3.36
CA ILE A 304 1.48 19.68 4.59
C ILE A 304 2.02 18.25 4.43
N MET A 305 1.22 17.35 3.86
CA MET A 305 1.63 15.96 3.60
C MET A 305 2.85 15.87 2.70
N ASN A 306 2.91 16.67 1.62
CA ASN A 306 4.07 16.70 0.72
C ASN A 306 5.32 17.25 1.43
N LEU A 307 5.17 18.21 2.35
CA LEU A 307 6.29 18.70 3.17
C LEU A 307 6.83 17.59 4.07
N VAL A 308 5.95 16.90 4.79
CA VAL A 308 6.32 15.75 5.64
C VAL A 308 6.97 14.64 4.80
N ALA A 309 6.37 14.30 3.65
CA ALA A 309 6.93 13.30 2.73
C ALA A 309 8.35 13.68 2.27
N LYS A 310 8.58 14.94 1.95
CA LYS A 310 9.91 15.44 1.58
C LYS A 310 10.91 15.26 2.71
N ILE A 311 10.55 15.66 3.94
CA ILE A 311 11.41 15.52 5.13
C ILE A 311 11.77 14.04 5.36
N LEU A 312 10.80 13.13 5.27
CA LEU A 312 11.01 11.69 5.44
C LEU A 312 11.93 11.11 4.34
N ILE A 313 11.68 11.47 3.08
CA ILE A 313 12.49 10.99 1.95
C ILE A 313 13.93 11.52 2.05
N ASP A 314 14.11 12.80 2.35
CA ASP A 314 15.43 13.40 2.43
C ASP A 314 16.19 12.91 3.68
N GLY A 315 15.49 12.72 4.81
CA GLY A 315 16.02 12.07 6.01
C GLY A 315 16.51 10.64 5.73
N PHE A 316 15.68 9.84 5.05
CA PHE A 316 16.06 8.48 4.65
C PHE A 316 17.28 8.47 3.72
N LYS A 317 17.32 9.35 2.70
CA LYS A 317 18.47 9.47 1.79
C LYS A 317 19.73 9.86 2.55
N SER A 318 19.62 10.79 3.49
CA SER A 318 20.74 11.24 4.35
C SER A 318 21.24 10.10 5.23
N ALA A 319 20.34 9.32 5.84
CA ALA A 319 20.69 8.14 6.62
C ALA A 319 21.39 7.08 5.77
N VAL A 320 20.88 6.77 4.57
CA VAL A 320 21.51 5.83 3.62
C VAL A 320 22.89 6.34 3.19
N LYS A 321 23.04 7.64 2.93
CA LYS A 321 24.34 8.25 2.60
C LYS A 321 25.30 8.12 3.78
N MET A 322 24.87 8.46 4.99
CA MET A 322 25.67 8.33 6.22
C MET A 322 26.14 6.89 6.43
N VAL A 323 25.25 5.90 6.27
CA VAL A 323 25.62 4.47 6.34
C VAL A 323 26.63 4.09 5.26
N ARG A 324 26.47 4.62 4.03
CA ARG A 324 27.44 4.39 2.95
C ARG A 324 28.80 5.02 3.24
N ASP A 325 28.81 6.27 3.72
CA ASP A 325 30.02 7.00 4.07
C ASP A 325 30.76 6.35 5.26
N LEU A 326 30.01 5.87 6.25
CA LEU A 326 30.54 5.05 7.35
C LEU A 326 31.15 3.74 6.83
N ARG A 327 30.62 3.15 5.75
CA ARG A 327 31.16 1.94 5.13
C ARG A 327 32.44 2.21 4.33
N SER A 328 32.65 3.43 3.83
CA SER A 328 33.78 3.79 2.95
C SER A 328 35.03 4.30 3.68
N LYS A 329 34.94 4.67 4.97
CA LYS A 329 36.08 5.22 5.75
C LYS A 329 36.93 4.13 6.39
N PRO A 330 38.29 4.23 6.37
CA PRO A 330 39.18 3.18 6.90
C PRO A 330 39.21 3.05 8.43
N ASP A 331 38.72 4.05 9.17
CA ASP A 331 38.79 4.11 10.65
C ASP A 331 37.59 3.42 11.36
N LYS A 332 37.12 2.32 10.78
CA LYS A 332 35.83 1.67 11.11
C LYS A 332 35.77 0.90 12.42
N GLY A 333 36.91 0.64 13.05
CA GLY A 333 36.96 -0.25 14.22
C GLY A 333 36.71 0.43 15.57
N LYS A 334 37.15 1.65 15.75
CA LYS A 334 37.16 2.31 17.07
C LYS A 334 35.78 2.59 17.65
N TYR A 335 34.85 3.12 16.83
CA TYR A 335 33.53 3.49 17.31
C TYR A 335 32.49 2.34 17.20
N GLN A 336 32.74 1.36 16.36
CA GLN A 336 31.86 0.22 16.18
C GLN A 336 31.59 -0.57 17.46
N HIS A 337 32.68 -0.85 18.22
CA HIS A 337 32.56 -1.59 19.47
C HIS A 337 31.84 -0.79 20.55
N ILE A 338 32.07 0.52 20.61
CA ILE A 338 31.41 1.42 21.56
C ILE A 338 29.93 1.48 21.27
N ILE A 339 29.54 1.67 19.98
CA ILE A 339 28.14 1.71 19.55
C ILE A 339 27.47 0.37 19.84
N PHE A 340 28.14 -0.76 19.56
CA PHE A 340 27.59 -2.08 19.88
C PHE A 340 27.33 -2.21 21.38
N ALA A 341 28.31 -1.86 22.22
CA ALA A 341 28.19 -1.96 23.68
C ALA A 341 27.05 -1.09 24.22
N VAL A 342 26.91 0.14 23.74
CA VAL A 342 25.82 1.05 24.14
C VAL A 342 24.46 0.50 23.73
N LEU A 343 24.30 0.10 22.47
CA LEU A 343 23.03 -0.43 21.98
C LEU A 343 22.66 -1.75 22.66
N MET A 344 23.63 -2.65 22.92
CA MET A 344 23.41 -3.88 23.67
C MET A 344 23.03 -3.61 25.12
N ALA A 345 23.67 -2.66 25.77
CA ALA A 345 23.31 -2.28 27.14
C ALA A 345 21.87 -1.77 27.23
N LEU A 346 21.43 -0.92 26.25
CA LEU A 346 20.06 -0.45 26.16
C LEU A 346 19.08 -1.60 25.87
N ALA A 347 19.44 -2.50 24.96
CA ALA A 347 18.60 -3.65 24.61
C ALA A 347 18.47 -4.64 25.78
N ILE A 348 19.57 -4.91 26.51
CA ILE A 348 19.57 -5.73 27.73
C ILE A 348 18.68 -5.07 28.80
N GLY A 349 18.86 -3.77 29.04
CA GLY A 349 18.05 -3.01 30.00
C GLY A 349 16.55 -3.07 29.67
N PHE A 350 16.20 -2.90 28.38
CA PHE A 350 14.83 -3.05 27.92
C PHE A 350 14.30 -4.49 28.11
N SER A 351 15.09 -5.51 27.79
CA SER A 351 14.67 -6.91 27.95
C SER A 351 14.53 -7.29 29.43
N LEU A 352 15.41 -6.81 30.32
CA LEU A 352 15.28 -7.01 31.76
C LEU A 352 14.02 -6.30 32.31
N TRP A 353 13.73 -5.08 31.84
CA TRP A 353 12.47 -4.40 32.19
C TRP A 353 11.25 -5.21 31.69
N LYS A 354 11.29 -5.72 30.45
CA LYS A 354 10.22 -6.56 29.87
C LYS A 354 9.98 -7.84 30.70
N CYS A 355 11.00 -8.42 31.35
CA CYS A 355 10.86 -9.64 32.18
C CYS A 355 9.77 -9.53 33.25
N TYR A 356 9.50 -8.33 33.75
CA TYR A 356 8.50 -8.09 34.81
C TYR A 356 7.07 -8.02 34.27
N TYR A 357 6.87 -7.94 32.94
CA TYR A 357 5.57 -7.72 32.32
C TYR A 357 5.20 -8.89 31.42
N GLY A 358 3.89 -9.15 31.39
CA GLY A 358 3.32 -10.16 30.52
C GLY A 358 3.60 -11.61 30.99
N PHE A 359 2.92 -12.52 30.36
CA PHE A 359 3.09 -13.96 30.54
C PHE A 359 2.92 -14.62 29.17
N GLY A 360 3.90 -15.41 28.74
CA GLY A 360 3.91 -16.10 27.45
C GLY A 360 3.00 -17.34 27.43
N GLY A 361 1.79 -17.24 27.95
CA GLY A 361 0.89 -18.36 28.05
C GLY A 361 1.41 -19.46 29.00
N ASN A 362 1.09 -20.71 28.71
CA ASN A 362 1.54 -21.86 29.54
C ASN A 362 2.97 -22.30 29.22
N ASP A 363 3.58 -21.80 28.13
CA ASP A 363 4.83 -22.36 27.60
C ASP A 363 6.02 -22.15 28.53
N GLU A 364 6.18 -20.96 29.12
CA GLU A 364 7.31 -20.66 30.02
C GLU A 364 7.28 -21.54 31.26
N SER A 365 6.12 -21.74 31.88
CA SER A 365 5.96 -22.63 33.03
C SER A 365 6.18 -24.08 32.65
N PHE A 366 5.69 -24.47 31.47
CA PHE A 366 5.84 -25.83 30.95
C PHE A 366 7.33 -26.22 30.79
N TYR A 367 8.14 -25.35 30.17
CA TYR A 367 9.58 -25.64 30.00
C TYR A 367 10.34 -25.73 31.34
N LEU A 368 9.86 -25.10 32.40
CA LEU A 368 10.43 -25.21 33.74
C LEU A 368 9.92 -26.42 34.53
N THR A 369 8.72 -26.90 34.23
CA THR A 369 8.11 -28.05 34.90
C THR A 369 8.86 -29.35 34.61
N ILE A 370 9.30 -29.59 33.38
CA ILE A 370 10.03 -30.79 32.99
C ILE A 370 11.32 -30.97 33.82
N PRO A 371 12.26 -29.99 33.83
CA PRO A 371 13.47 -30.12 34.64
C PRO A 371 13.17 -30.14 36.15
N HIS A 372 12.14 -29.46 36.62
CA HIS A 372 11.76 -29.56 38.03
C HIS A 372 11.27 -30.96 38.42
N ARG A 373 10.50 -31.64 37.59
CA ARG A 373 10.13 -33.06 37.82
C ARG A 373 11.35 -33.95 37.84
N LEU A 374 12.33 -33.72 36.97
CA LEU A 374 13.57 -34.46 36.97
C LEU A 374 14.36 -34.28 38.30
N THR A 375 14.34 -33.08 38.93
CA THR A 375 14.93 -32.86 40.24
C THR A 375 14.22 -33.61 41.35
N LEU A 376 12.96 -33.97 41.15
CA LEU A 376 12.16 -34.78 42.08
C LEU A 376 12.25 -36.29 41.85
N GLY A 377 13.11 -36.74 40.91
CA GLY A 377 13.36 -38.13 40.64
C GLY A 377 12.48 -38.77 39.57
N TYR A 378 11.67 -37.97 38.87
CA TYR A 378 10.91 -38.49 37.71
C TYR A 378 11.82 -38.79 36.53
N SER A 379 11.53 -39.81 35.76
CA SER A 379 12.34 -40.26 34.62
C SER A 379 11.80 -39.76 33.29
N LEU A 380 12.70 -39.39 32.37
CA LEU A 380 12.34 -39.16 30.98
C LEU A 380 11.90 -40.46 30.31
N LEU A 381 10.98 -40.38 29.36
CA LEU A 381 10.42 -41.53 28.59
C LEU A 381 9.65 -42.53 29.46
N GLY A 382 9.79 -42.47 30.77
CA GLY A 382 9.01 -43.29 31.72
C GLY A 382 7.81 -42.51 32.25
N ASP A 383 8.10 -41.46 32.99
CA ASP A 383 7.10 -40.60 33.66
C ASP A 383 6.75 -39.33 32.86
N GLU A 384 7.61 -38.96 31.92
CA GLU A 384 7.41 -37.76 31.05
C GLU A 384 7.34 -38.21 29.56
N TRP A 385 6.22 -37.95 28.92
CA TRP A 385 5.95 -38.36 27.53
C TRP A 385 5.91 -37.20 26.50
N HIS A 386 6.24 -36.00 26.90
CA HIS A 386 6.16 -34.88 26.03
C HIS A 386 7.28 -34.90 24.97
N LEU A 387 6.96 -34.49 23.71
CA LEU A 387 7.89 -34.53 22.57
C LEU A 387 9.16 -33.67 22.79
N THR A 388 9.08 -32.60 23.61
CA THR A 388 10.17 -31.67 23.85
C THR A 388 10.92 -31.95 25.15
N GLN A 389 10.69 -33.08 25.82
CA GLN A 389 11.25 -33.43 27.12
C GLN A 389 12.78 -33.34 27.20
N LEU A 390 13.50 -33.65 26.10
CA LEU A 390 14.96 -33.56 26.09
C LEU A 390 15.50 -32.12 26.28
N SER A 391 14.70 -31.09 25.93
CA SER A 391 15.10 -29.70 26.21
C SER A 391 15.20 -29.39 27.71
N GLY A 392 14.50 -30.17 28.55
CA GLY A 392 14.58 -30.05 30.00
C GLY A 392 15.96 -30.27 30.57
N PHE A 393 16.83 -31.09 29.94
CA PHE A 393 18.21 -31.28 30.38
C PHE A 393 19.01 -29.99 30.35
N LEU A 394 18.77 -29.11 29.41
CA LEU A 394 19.51 -27.85 29.30
C LEU A 394 19.13 -26.85 30.41
N LEU A 395 17.92 -26.92 30.90
CA LEU A 395 17.44 -26.12 32.04
C LEU A 395 17.61 -26.79 33.39
N LEU A 396 17.88 -28.09 33.43
CA LEU A 396 18.05 -28.87 34.66
C LEU A 396 19.06 -28.26 35.63
N PRO A 397 20.28 -27.87 35.20
CA PRO A 397 21.26 -27.27 36.12
C PRO A 397 20.72 -25.97 36.76
N PHE A 398 20.03 -25.15 35.99
CA PHE A 398 19.43 -23.90 36.47
C PHE A 398 18.33 -24.16 37.49
N VAL A 399 17.37 -25.04 37.16
CA VAL A 399 16.24 -25.35 38.03
C VAL A 399 16.72 -26.03 39.32
N TRP A 400 17.64 -26.99 39.18
CA TRP A 400 18.23 -27.66 40.33
C TRP A 400 18.92 -26.66 41.28
N LEU A 401 19.78 -25.79 40.75
CA LEU A 401 20.47 -24.76 41.53
C LEU A 401 19.47 -23.82 42.21
N TYR A 402 18.46 -23.32 41.46
CA TYR A 402 17.45 -22.41 41.97
C TYR A 402 16.66 -23.04 43.14
N THR A 403 16.14 -24.23 42.92
CA THR A 403 15.33 -24.94 43.95
C THR A 403 16.17 -25.38 45.14
N THR A 404 17.45 -25.72 44.96
CA THR A 404 18.37 -26.05 46.07
C THR A 404 18.67 -24.83 46.92
N ILE A 405 18.89 -23.63 46.30
CA ILE A 405 19.21 -22.40 47.08
C ILE A 405 17.94 -21.83 47.73
N THR A 406 16.85 -21.74 47.01
CA THR A 406 15.62 -21.07 47.49
C THR A 406 14.69 -21.99 48.29
N GLN A 407 14.88 -23.30 48.21
CA GLN A 407 13.96 -24.33 48.73
C GLN A 407 12.50 -24.10 48.31
N SER A 408 12.31 -23.45 47.16
CA SER A 408 11.00 -23.06 46.64
C SER A 408 11.03 -22.88 45.14
N THR A 409 9.86 -22.93 44.47
CA THR A 409 9.65 -22.59 43.07
C THR A 409 9.12 -21.17 42.90
N VAL A 410 8.85 -20.44 43.97
CA VAL A 410 8.32 -19.06 43.89
C VAL A 410 9.32 -18.14 43.22
N GLY A 411 8.92 -17.43 42.17
CA GLY A 411 9.79 -16.52 41.42
C GLY A 411 10.66 -17.19 40.35
N ILE A 412 10.60 -18.50 40.16
CA ILE A 412 11.45 -19.24 39.22
C ILE A 412 11.25 -18.79 37.76
N ILE A 413 10.02 -18.36 37.39
CA ILE A 413 9.73 -17.85 36.03
C ILE A 413 10.53 -16.57 35.78
N LEU A 414 10.50 -15.61 36.70
CA LEU A 414 11.25 -14.36 36.58
C LEU A 414 12.76 -14.63 36.53
N ALA A 415 13.25 -15.50 37.40
CA ALA A 415 14.67 -15.91 37.41
C ALA A 415 15.08 -16.57 36.09
N ALA A 416 14.21 -17.43 35.51
CA ALA A 416 14.45 -18.07 34.23
C ALA A 416 14.46 -17.08 33.05
N ARG A 417 13.60 -16.06 33.06
CA ARG A 417 13.61 -14.97 32.09
C ARG A 417 14.91 -14.18 32.13
N ILE A 418 15.36 -13.81 33.33
CA ILE A 418 16.64 -13.11 33.51
C ILE A 418 17.78 -13.99 33.02
N PHE A 419 17.78 -15.27 33.37
CA PHE A 419 18.78 -16.23 32.92
C PHE A 419 18.81 -16.37 31.41
N TYR A 420 17.62 -16.43 30.75
CA TYR A 420 17.50 -16.40 29.29
C TYR A 420 18.16 -15.16 28.70
N VAL A 421 17.85 -13.95 29.21
CA VAL A 421 18.44 -12.70 28.72
C VAL A 421 19.99 -12.75 28.80
N ILE A 422 20.52 -13.28 29.88
CA ILE A 422 21.97 -13.41 30.04
C ILE A 422 22.56 -14.38 29.01
N CYS A 423 21.99 -15.58 28.86
CA CYS A 423 22.46 -16.59 27.92
C CYS A 423 22.39 -16.06 26.48
N HIS A 424 21.28 -15.46 26.09
CA HIS A 424 21.09 -14.89 24.74
C HIS A 424 22.07 -13.72 24.49
N ALA A 425 22.32 -12.86 25.45
CA ALA A 425 23.33 -11.81 25.36
C ALA A 425 24.75 -12.37 25.12
N VAL A 426 25.10 -13.45 25.79
CA VAL A 426 26.40 -14.13 25.55
C VAL A 426 26.50 -14.66 24.13
N VAL A 427 25.46 -15.33 23.65
CA VAL A 427 25.38 -15.84 22.26
C VAL A 427 25.57 -14.70 21.26
N VAL A 428 24.85 -13.61 21.45
CA VAL A 428 24.90 -12.43 20.54
C VAL A 428 26.29 -11.78 20.59
N CYS A 429 26.93 -11.70 21.75
CA CYS A 429 28.30 -11.21 21.85
C CYS A 429 29.31 -12.09 21.10
N ILE A 430 29.15 -13.43 21.17
CA ILE A 430 29.96 -14.36 20.39
C ILE A 430 29.75 -14.12 18.88
N ILE A 431 28.49 -14.04 18.41
CA ILE A 431 28.16 -13.76 17.02
C ILE A 431 28.82 -12.44 16.59
N TYR A 432 28.64 -11.36 17.38
CA TYR A 432 29.27 -10.08 17.10
C TYR A 432 30.79 -10.18 16.97
N SER A 433 31.45 -10.88 17.90
CA SER A 433 32.89 -11.02 17.89
C SER A 433 33.42 -11.66 16.59
N ARG A 434 32.66 -12.56 16.02
CA ARG A 434 32.99 -13.29 14.78
C ARG A 434 32.66 -12.48 13.51
N LEU A 435 31.55 -11.73 13.53
CA LEU A 435 31.06 -11.00 12.37
C LEU A 435 31.45 -9.52 12.31
N LYS A 436 32.17 -9.00 13.34
CA LYS A 436 32.56 -7.57 13.44
C LYS A 436 33.26 -7.00 12.22
N LYS A 437 33.91 -7.83 11.40
CA LYS A 437 34.55 -7.44 10.14
C LYS A 437 33.58 -6.85 9.10
N TYR A 438 32.27 -7.11 9.21
CA TYR A 438 31.23 -6.57 8.32
C TYR A 438 30.70 -5.19 8.76
N GLY A 439 31.32 -4.58 9.77
CA GLY A 439 31.07 -3.20 10.19
C GLY A 439 29.73 -3.03 10.91
N TYR A 440 29.11 -1.87 10.73
CA TYR A 440 27.88 -1.51 11.43
C TYR A 440 26.68 -2.41 11.11
N PHE A 441 26.67 -3.12 9.98
CA PHE A 441 25.66 -4.14 9.70
C PHE A 441 25.61 -5.22 10.77
N THR A 442 26.80 -5.65 11.26
CA THR A 442 26.87 -6.61 12.37
C THR A 442 26.32 -6.03 13.65
N VAL A 443 26.59 -4.74 13.93
CA VAL A 443 26.06 -4.08 15.14
C VAL A 443 24.55 -4.12 15.16
N PHE A 444 23.90 -3.60 14.09
CA PHE A 444 22.43 -3.55 14.02
C PHE A 444 21.82 -4.95 13.92
N GLY A 445 22.42 -5.85 13.13
CA GLY A 445 21.94 -7.22 12.99
C GLY A 445 21.95 -7.97 14.33
N CYS A 446 23.04 -7.84 15.11
CA CYS A 446 23.14 -8.45 16.43
C CYS A 446 22.15 -7.87 17.44
N VAL A 447 21.95 -6.55 17.45
CA VAL A 447 20.98 -5.91 18.35
C VAL A 447 19.54 -6.32 18.00
N LEU A 448 19.20 -6.34 16.70
CA LEU A 448 17.86 -6.80 16.24
C LEU A 448 17.65 -8.28 16.58
N TYR A 449 18.66 -9.12 16.40
CA TYR A 449 18.62 -10.53 16.76
C TYR A 449 18.40 -10.72 18.27
N PHE A 450 19.08 -9.93 19.09
CA PHE A 450 18.92 -9.95 20.55
C PHE A 450 17.51 -9.55 20.98
N LEU A 451 16.87 -8.58 20.32
CA LEU A 451 15.51 -8.12 20.60
C LEU A 451 14.43 -9.06 20.07
N PHE A 452 14.79 -9.98 19.17
CA PHE A 452 13.85 -10.96 18.61
C PHE A 452 13.60 -12.09 19.58
N THR A 453 12.37 -12.24 20.06
CA THR A 453 11.92 -13.29 20.97
C THR A 453 10.95 -14.21 20.23
N PRO A 454 11.35 -15.45 19.86
CA PRO A 454 10.47 -16.39 19.15
C PRO A 454 9.23 -16.68 19.98
N PHE A 455 8.05 -16.54 19.38
CA PHE A 455 6.74 -16.80 20.01
C PHE A 455 6.51 -16.03 21.33
N ASP A 456 7.24 -14.94 21.54
CA ASP A 456 7.22 -14.14 22.78
C ASP A 456 7.62 -14.94 24.07
N ILE A 457 8.32 -16.06 23.90
CA ILE A 457 8.79 -16.93 24.97
C ILE A 457 10.15 -16.44 25.47
N MET A 458 10.19 -15.89 26.71
CA MET A 458 11.43 -15.46 27.35
C MET A 458 12.00 -16.55 28.27
N ALA A 459 12.11 -17.76 27.77
CA ALA A 459 12.72 -18.88 28.50
C ALA A 459 13.64 -19.67 27.57
N LEU A 460 14.62 -20.38 28.17
CA LEU A 460 15.40 -21.35 27.41
C LEU A 460 14.51 -22.53 27.06
N SER A 461 14.08 -22.58 25.80
CA SER A 461 13.22 -23.60 25.23
C SER A 461 13.88 -24.23 24.01
N TYR A 462 13.32 -25.27 23.48
CA TYR A 462 13.81 -25.84 22.21
C TYR A 462 13.76 -24.82 21.07
N ASN A 463 12.81 -23.86 21.09
CA ASN A 463 12.69 -22.80 20.09
C ASN A 463 13.82 -21.79 20.22
N THR A 464 14.02 -21.22 21.42
CA THR A 464 15.03 -20.18 21.66
C THR A 464 16.44 -20.71 21.57
N MET A 465 16.71 -21.86 22.19
CA MET A 465 18.02 -22.52 22.12
C MET A 465 18.33 -23.06 20.73
N GLY A 466 17.33 -23.62 20.04
CA GLY A 466 17.49 -24.07 18.67
C GLY A 466 17.89 -22.93 17.74
N LEU A 467 17.25 -21.77 17.86
CA LEU A 467 17.60 -20.57 17.10
C LEU A 467 19.02 -20.09 17.42
N ASP A 468 19.40 -20.05 18.69
CA ASP A 468 20.74 -19.63 19.13
C ASP A 468 21.82 -20.60 18.65
N LEU A 469 21.58 -21.90 18.71
CA LEU A 469 22.52 -22.93 18.23
C LEU A 469 22.67 -22.85 16.70
N ILE A 470 21.59 -22.67 15.95
CA ILE A 470 21.65 -22.49 14.50
C ILE A 470 22.47 -21.24 14.15
N ALA A 471 22.21 -20.12 14.82
CA ALA A 471 22.94 -18.87 14.58
C ALA A 471 24.44 -19.02 14.89
N LEU A 472 24.78 -19.63 16.03
CA LEU A 472 26.17 -19.91 16.41
C LEU A 472 26.86 -20.86 15.41
N THR A 473 26.19 -21.94 15.03
CA THR A 473 26.73 -22.92 14.07
C THR A 473 27.00 -22.26 12.73
N GLY A 474 26.06 -21.47 12.21
CA GLY A 474 26.21 -20.76 10.95
C GLY A 474 27.42 -19.81 10.95
N VAL A 475 27.67 -19.13 12.08
CA VAL A 475 28.79 -18.21 12.22
C VAL A 475 30.13 -18.96 12.42
N LEU A 476 30.14 -20.13 13.07
CA LEU A 476 31.32 -20.94 13.28
C LEU A 476 31.78 -21.66 12.01
N ILE A 477 30.84 -22.21 11.22
CA ILE A 477 31.13 -22.87 9.94
C ILE A 477 31.72 -21.89 8.92
N GLN A 478 31.23 -20.65 8.87
CA GLN A 478 31.74 -19.65 7.95
C GLN A 478 33.26 -19.40 8.03
N LYS A 479 33.90 -19.73 9.16
CA LYS A 479 35.35 -19.63 9.32
C LYS A 479 36.09 -20.77 8.63
N ASN A 480 35.54 -21.98 8.63
CA ASN A 480 36.22 -23.19 8.13
C ASN A 480 36.11 -23.33 6.60
N CYS A 481 35.17 -22.66 5.94
CA CYS A 481 35.05 -22.66 4.48
C CYS A 481 35.98 -21.65 3.77
N ARG A 482 36.84 -20.90 4.51
CA ARG A 482 37.78 -19.93 3.96
C ARG A 482 39.25 -20.19 4.31
N SER A 483 39.54 -21.29 4.95
CA SER A 483 40.88 -21.88 5.11
C SER A 483 41.08 -23.03 4.11
#